data_9a3cad81b0bd6dc6668959a16fd005c3
#
_entry.id   9a3cad81b0bd6dc6668959a16fd005c3
#
_cell.length_a   1.000
_cell.length_b   1.000
_cell.length_c   1.000
_cell.angle_alpha   90.00
_cell.angle_beta   90.00
_cell.angle_gamma   90.00
#
_symmetry.space_group_name_H-M   'P 1'
#
loop_
_entity.id
_entity.type
_entity.pdbx_description
1 polymer ?
#
loop_
_entity_poly.entity_id
_entity_poly.type
_entity_poly.pdbx_seq_one_letter_code
_entity_poly.pdbx_strand_id
1 'polypeptide(L)'
;WTLRVGGRVNPRSLANFPSQANGAEMLRLACCLATERGIRVCAPIHDALLVEGKADEIDDVVDQTQKAMAEASRIILDGFELRSDSSVVTYPDRYMDPRGEQMWASVMAILDGIVEASNVPF
;
A
#
# COMPACT_ATOMS: atom_id res chain seq x y z
N TRP A 1 -6.93 -0.46 -18.36
CA TRP A 1 -5.75 -0.53 -19.23
C TRP A 1 -6.20 -0.43 -20.68
N THR A 2 -5.74 0.59 -21.40
CA THR A 2 -6.04 0.72 -22.83
C THR A 2 -4.79 0.31 -23.59
N LEU A 3 -4.84 -0.80 -24.33
CA LEU A 3 -3.82 -1.14 -25.30
C LEU A 3 -3.89 -0.12 -26.45
N ARG A 4 -2.88 0.70 -26.63
CA ARG A 4 -2.80 1.58 -27.81
C ARG A 4 -2.52 0.74 -29.05
N VAL A 5 -3.50 0.66 -29.93
CA VAL A 5 -3.34 0.02 -31.24
C VAL A 5 -2.38 0.87 -32.07
N GLY A 6 -1.25 0.26 -32.54
CA GLY A 6 -0.24 0.92 -33.36
C GLY A 6 1.07 1.29 -32.64
N GLY A 7 1.21 1.05 -31.34
CA GLY A 7 2.47 1.20 -30.59
C GLY A 7 3.27 -0.10 -30.52
N ARG A 8 4.60 0.02 -30.35
CA ARG A 8 5.48 -1.14 -30.10
C ARG A 8 5.13 -1.71 -28.71
N VAL A 9 4.46 -2.85 -28.65
CA VAL A 9 4.09 -3.52 -27.40
C VAL A 9 5.33 -4.11 -26.75
N ASN A 10 5.58 -3.78 -25.47
CA ASN A 10 6.63 -4.41 -24.69
C ASN A 10 6.20 -5.83 -24.31
N PRO A 11 6.90 -6.89 -24.76
CA PRO A 11 6.52 -8.27 -24.46
C PRO A 11 6.45 -8.58 -22.95
N ARG A 12 7.31 -7.96 -22.13
CA ARG A 12 7.29 -8.14 -20.67
C ARG A 12 6.02 -7.55 -20.04
N SER A 13 5.59 -6.38 -20.50
CA SER A 13 4.35 -5.77 -20.03
C SER A 13 3.14 -6.63 -20.40
N LEU A 14 3.15 -7.23 -21.59
CA LEU A 14 2.08 -8.12 -22.02
C LEU A 14 2.05 -9.41 -21.21
N ALA A 15 3.21 -10.01 -20.94
CA ALA A 15 3.32 -11.23 -20.13
C ALA A 15 2.89 -11.01 -18.67
N ASN A 16 3.18 -9.82 -18.09
CA ASN A 16 2.82 -9.49 -16.72
C ASN A 16 1.37 -8.97 -16.58
N PHE A 17 0.71 -8.65 -17.68
CA PHE A 17 -0.63 -8.06 -17.65
C PHE A 17 -1.66 -8.90 -16.87
N PRO A 18 -1.78 -10.22 -17.05
CA PRO A 18 -2.75 -11.02 -16.30
C PRO A 18 -2.53 -10.97 -14.79
N SER A 19 -1.27 -11.08 -14.33
CA SER A 19 -0.92 -11.02 -12.92
C SER A 19 -1.23 -9.66 -12.32
N GLN A 20 -0.86 -8.58 -13.02
CA GLN A 20 -1.13 -7.21 -12.56
C GLN A 20 -2.63 -6.89 -12.54
N ALA A 21 -3.38 -7.37 -13.54
CA ALA A 21 -4.83 -7.19 -13.60
C ALA A 21 -5.53 -7.92 -12.45
N ASN A 22 -5.19 -9.17 -12.19
CA ASN A 22 -5.75 -9.93 -11.07
C ASN A 22 -5.39 -9.30 -9.72
N GLY A 23 -4.14 -8.83 -9.54
CA GLY A 23 -3.74 -8.11 -8.33
C GLY A 23 -4.56 -6.85 -8.09
N ALA A 24 -4.78 -6.05 -9.14
CA ALA A 24 -5.61 -4.85 -9.06
C ALA A 24 -7.07 -5.16 -8.71
N GLU A 25 -7.65 -6.22 -9.29
CA GLU A 25 -9.02 -6.64 -8.99
C GLU A 25 -9.16 -7.20 -7.57
N MET A 26 -8.19 -7.99 -7.10
CA MET A 26 -8.16 -8.47 -5.71
C MET A 26 -8.12 -7.29 -4.73
N LEU A 27 -7.25 -6.32 -4.95
CA LEU A 27 -7.14 -5.16 -4.06
C LEU A 27 -8.42 -4.32 -4.07
N ARG A 28 -9.00 -4.08 -5.25
CA ARG A 28 -10.27 -3.36 -5.39
C ARG A 28 -11.40 -4.07 -4.62
N LEU A 29 -11.51 -5.39 -4.78
CA LEU A 29 -12.53 -6.16 -4.09
C LEU A 29 -12.28 -6.20 -2.57
N ALA A 30 -11.02 -6.32 -2.14
CA ALA A 30 -10.66 -6.26 -0.72
C ALA A 30 -11.05 -4.92 -0.08
N CYS A 31 -10.84 -3.78 -0.79
CA CYS A 31 -11.33 -2.47 -0.34
C CYS A 31 -12.85 -2.46 -0.13
N CYS A 32 -13.61 -2.99 -1.08
CA CYS A 32 -15.06 -3.06 -0.98
C CYS A 32 -15.49 -3.91 0.23
N LEU A 33 -14.97 -5.13 0.36
CA LEU A 33 -15.29 -6.04 1.45
C LEU A 33 -14.89 -5.47 2.82
N ALA A 34 -13.73 -4.84 2.93
CA ALA A 34 -13.30 -4.18 4.16
C ALA A 34 -14.23 -3.03 4.54
N THR A 35 -14.59 -2.18 3.57
CA THR A 35 -15.50 -1.06 3.79
C THR A 35 -16.91 -1.52 4.20
N GLU A 36 -17.44 -2.56 3.55
CA GLU A 36 -18.74 -3.16 3.90
C GLU A 36 -18.76 -3.76 5.31
N ARG A 37 -17.62 -4.19 5.82
CA ARG A 37 -17.44 -4.66 7.21
C ARG A 37 -17.25 -3.52 8.21
N GLY A 38 -17.30 -2.28 7.77
CA GLY A 38 -17.12 -1.09 8.61
C GLY A 38 -15.67 -0.77 8.94
N ILE A 39 -14.70 -1.40 8.27
CA ILE A 39 -13.28 -1.08 8.42
C ILE A 39 -13.00 0.27 7.76
N ARG A 40 -12.29 1.14 8.46
CA ARG A 40 -11.88 2.45 7.94
C ARG A 40 -10.67 2.31 7.02
N VAL A 41 -10.93 2.12 5.74
CA VAL A 41 -9.89 2.05 4.70
C VAL A 41 -9.45 3.48 4.36
N CYS A 42 -8.20 3.80 4.66
CA CYS A 42 -7.63 5.13 4.40
C CYS A 42 -7.09 5.24 2.97
N ALA A 43 -6.38 4.21 2.50
CA ALA A 43 -5.84 4.18 1.15
C ALA A 43 -5.43 2.76 0.71
N PRO A 44 -5.57 2.42 -0.59
CA PRO A 44 -4.80 1.34 -1.20
C PRO A 44 -3.38 1.83 -1.49
N ILE A 45 -2.37 1.03 -1.16
CA ILE A 45 -0.96 1.35 -1.37
C ILE A 45 -0.30 0.16 -2.07
N HIS A 46 -0.10 0.25 -3.39
CA HIS A 46 0.41 -0.85 -4.23
C HIS A 46 -0.44 -2.12 -4.10
N ASP A 47 0.04 -3.10 -3.33
CA ASP A 47 -0.60 -4.39 -3.05
C ASP A 47 -1.10 -4.50 -1.59
N ALA A 48 -1.15 -3.39 -0.87
CA ALA A 48 -1.54 -3.31 0.53
C ALA A 48 -2.73 -2.37 0.76
N LEU A 49 -3.39 -2.50 1.91
CA LEU A 49 -4.41 -1.59 2.41
C LEU A 49 -3.87 -0.85 3.65
N LEU A 50 -3.96 0.46 3.63
CA LEU A 50 -3.82 1.27 4.84
C LEU A 50 -5.19 1.39 5.50
N VAL A 51 -5.30 0.91 6.72
CA VAL A 51 -6.51 0.97 7.53
C VAL A 51 -6.21 1.64 8.86
N GLU A 52 -7.23 2.22 9.50
CA GLU A 52 -7.09 2.76 10.83
C GLU A 52 -8.15 2.19 11.77
N GLY A 53 -7.79 2.10 13.05
CA GLY A 53 -8.69 1.67 14.12
C GLY A 53 -8.26 2.27 15.45
N LYS A 54 -9.09 2.10 16.48
CA LYS A 54 -8.71 2.43 17.83
C LYS A 54 -7.63 1.47 18.32
N ALA A 55 -6.75 1.94 19.20
CA ALA A 55 -5.62 1.14 19.68
C ALA A 55 -6.06 -0.15 20.41
N ASP A 56 -7.18 -0.11 21.09
CA ASP A 56 -7.78 -1.26 21.81
C ASP A 56 -8.54 -2.23 20.90
N GLU A 57 -8.84 -1.84 19.65
CA GLU A 57 -9.55 -2.64 18.66
C GLU A 57 -8.65 -3.04 17.48
N ILE A 58 -7.39 -2.61 17.45
CA ILE A 58 -6.54 -2.70 16.27
C ILE A 58 -6.28 -4.14 15.80
N ASP A 59 -6.14 -5.07 16.73
CA ASP A 59 -5.90 -6.47 16.39
C ASP A 59 -7.11 -7.09 15.67
N ASP A 60 -8.34 -6.75 16.10
CA ASP A 60 -9.56 -7.17 15.42
C ASP A 60 -9.68 -6.53 14.04
N VAL A 61 -9.32 -5.24 13.89
CA VAL A 61 -9.32 -4.54 12.60
C VAL A 61 -8.34 -5.21 11.65
N VAL A 62 -7.14 -5.56 12.11
CA VAL A 62 -6.14 -6.29 11.32
C VAL A 62 -6.68 -7.65 10.86
N ASP A 63 -7.21 -8.45 11.79
CA ASP A 63 -7.77 -9.77 11.49
C ASP A 63 -8.90 -9.69 10.45
N GLN A 64 -9.84 -8.77 10.63
CA GLN A 64 -10.94 -8.57 9.69
C GLN A 64 -10.47 -8.06 8.31
N THR A 65 -9.43 -7.22 8.28
CA THR A 65 -8.83 -6.75 7.02
C THR A 65 -8.15 -7.90 6.29
N GLN A 66 -7.37 -8.72 6.98
CA GLN A 66 -6.73 -9.90 6.39
C GLN A 66 -7.75 -10.91 5.87
N LYS A 67 -8.86 -11.12 6.59
CA LYS A 67 -9.98 -11.96 6.12
C LYS A 67 -10.63 -11.40 4.85
N ALA A 68 -10.80 -10.08 4.75
CA ALA A 68 -11.33 -9.45 3.55
C ALA A 68 -10.38 -9.62 2.35
N MET A 69 -9.07 -9.46 2.55
CA MET A 69 -8.05 -9.68 1.51
C MET A 69 -7.99 -11.14 1.07
N ALA A 70 -8.04 -12.08 2.01
CA ALA A 70 -8.06 -13.51 1.72
C ALA A 70 -9.32 -13.91 0.94
N GLU A 71 -10.48 -13.39 1.31
CA GLU A 71 -11.74 -13.63 0.60
C GLU A 71 -11.69 -13.05 -0.82
N ALA A 72 -11.19 -11.83 -0.99
CA ALA A 72 -11.01 -11.23 -2.30
C ALA A 72 -10.09 -12.09 -3.21
N SER A 73 -9.02 -12.63 -2.66
CA SER A 73 -8.12 -13.51 -3.41
C SER A 73 -8.81 -14.81 -3.83
N ARG A 74 -9.59 -15.45 -2.93
CA ARG A 74 -10.35 -16.66 -3.27
C ARG A 74 -11.35 -16.44 -4.39
N ILE A 75 -12.03 -15.28 -4.39
CA ILE A 75 -13.00 -14.95 -5.43
C ILE A 75 -12.33 -14.73 -6.78
N ILE A 76 -11.24 -13.98 -6.82
CA ILE A 76 -10.57 -13.62 -8.08
C ILE A 76 -9.71 -14.77 -8.63
N LEU A 77 -9.16 -15.61 -7.75
CA LEU A 77 -8.25 -16.70 -8.12
C LEU A 77 -8.92 -18.09 -8.05
N ASP A 78 -10.23 -18.15 -8.20
CA ASP A 78 -10.99 -19.40 -8.26
C ASP A 78 -10.68 -20.36 -7.09
N GLY A 79 -10.72 -19.82 -5.88
CA GLY A 79 -10.53 -20.55 -4.62
C GLY A 79 -9.12 -20.51 -4.05
N PHE A 80 -8.12 -19.97 -4.77
CA PHE A 80 -6.76 -19.86 -4.22
C PHE A 80 -6.67 -18.68 -3.24
N GLU A 81 -6.19 -18.97 -2.03
CA GLU A 81 -6.05 -17.99 -0.96
C GLU A 81 -4.61 -17.47 -0.86
N LEU A 82 -4.46 -16.16 -0.97
CA LEU A 82 -3.21 -15.46 -0.68
C LEU A 82 -3.15 -15.04 0.79
N ARG A 83 -1.98 -15.17 1.38
CA ARG A 83 -1.68 -14.65 2.71
C ARG A 83 -1.26 -13.20 2.63
N SER A 84 -1.56 -12.43 3.67
CA SER A 84 -1.10 -11.06 3.85
C SER A 84 -0.42 -10.89 5.20
N ASP A 85 0.64 -10.09 5.22
CA ASP A 85 1.31 -9.67 6.44
C ASP A 85 0.72 -8.34 6.91
N SER A 86 0.91 -8.00 8.17
CA SER A 86 0.46 -6.74 8.74
C SER A 86 1.58 -6.03 9.48
N SER A 87 1.53 -4.71 9.50
CA SER A 87 2.38 -3.86 10.32
C SER A 87 1.51 -2.82 11.01
N VAL A 88 1.60 -2.75 12.32
CA VAL A 88 0.83 -1.80 13.14
C VAL A 88 1.75 -0.70 13.62
N VAL A 89 1.30 0.54 13.46
CA VAL A 89 1.99 1.74 13.97
C VAL A 89 1.02 2.50 14.84
N THR A 90 1.40 2.75 16.08
CA THR A 90 0.55 3.43 17.07
C THR A 90 1.07 4.85 17.32
N TYR A 91 0.17 5.85 17.25
CA TYR A 91 0.54 7.22 17.61
C TYR A 91 1.15 7.29 19.03
N PRO A 92 2.23 8.04 19.26
CA PRO A 92 2.83 9.06 18.39
C PRO A 92 3.88 8.55 17.39
N ASP A 93 4.10 7.25 17.31
CA ASP A 93 5.07 6.68 16.38
C ASP A 93 4.66 6.92 14.92
N ARG A 94 5.63 6.84 14.03
CA ARG A 94 5.44 6.98 12.58
C ARG A 94 5.96 5.74 11.89
N TYR A 95 5.31 5.39 10.80
CA TYR A 95 5.85 4.35 9.94
C TYR A 95 7.23 4.76 9.40
N MET A 96 8.22 3.90 9.64
CA MET A 96 9.58 4.06 9.14
C MET A 96 9.99 2.79 8.40
N ASP A 97 10.37 2.93 7.15
CA ASP A 97 10.98 1.83 6.40
C ASP A 97 12.51 1.85 6.63
N PRO A 98 13.08 0.81 7.26
CA PRO A 98 14.53 0.76 7.51
C PRO A 98 15.38 0.94 6.26
N ARG A 99 14.86 0.54 5.10
CA ARG A 99 15.55 0.70 3.81
C ARG A 99 15.66 2.17 3.37
N GLY A 100 14.74 3.01 3.83
CA GLY A 100 14.69 4.44 3.52
C GLY A 100 15.39 5.33 4.53
N GLU A 101 15.77 4.82 5.70
CA GLU A 101 16.27 5.62 6.83
C GLU A 101 17.52 6.43 6.48
N GLN A 102 18.51 5.79 5.85
CA GLN A 102 19.74 6.47 5.45
C GLN A 102 19.49 7.55 4.40
N MET A 103 18.62 7.29 3.43
CA MET A 103 18.25 8.27 2.40
C MET A 103 17.51 9.45 3.04
N TRP A 104 16.59 9.19 3.95
CA TRP A 104 15.85 10.23 4.67
C TRP A 104 16.78 11.12 5.49
N ALA A 105 17.72 10.54 6.25
CA ALA A 105 18.73 11.29 7.00
C ALA A 105 19.57 12.20 6.08
N SER A 106 19.95 11.70 4.92
CA SER A 106 20.69 12.49 3.93
C SER A 106 19.87 13.66 3.37
N VAL A 107 18.59 13.44 3.07
CA VAL A 107 17.69 14.50 2.59
C VAL A 107 17.49 15.56 3.66
N MET A 108 17.29 15.17 4.91
CA MET A 108 17.11 16.12 6.01
C MET A 108 18.38 16.96 6.24
N ALA A 109 19.56 16.35 6.22
CA ALA A 109 20.82 17.07 6.37
C ALA A 109 21.03 18.12 5.25
N ILE A 110 20.64 17.81 4.00
CA ILE A 110 20.70 18.76 2.90
C ILE A 110 19.71 19.91 3.10
N LEU A 111 18.49 19.62 3.55
CA LEU A 111 17.48 20.65 3.83
C LEU A 111 17.91 21.59 4.94
N ASP A 112 18.47 21.07 6.02
CA ASP A 112 18.97 21.87 7.14
C ASP A 112 20.10 22.80 6.66
N GLY A 113 21.04 22.31 5.86
CA GLY A 113 22.10 23.12 5.27
C GLY A 113 21.58 24.23 4.33
N ILE A 114 20.49 23.99 3.57
CA ILE A 114 19.85 25.01 2.73
C ILE A 114 19.16 26.07 3.58
N VAL A 115 18.45 25.66 4.64
CA VAL A 115 17.78 26.58 5.56
C VAL A 115 18.79 27.49 6.27
N GLU A 116 19.89 26.93 6.78
CA GLU A 116 20.97 27.70 7.39
C GLU A 116 21.58 28.71 6.41
N ALA A 117 21.88 28.28 5.17
CA ALA A 117 22.44 29.16 4.13
C ALA A 117 21.48 30.29 3.73
N SER A 118 20.16 30.08 3.79
CA SER A 118 19.16 31.12 3.47
C SER A 118 18.95 32.14 4.60
N ASN A 119 19.35 31.82 5.81
CA ASN A 119 19.24 32.71 6.97
C ASN A 119 20.49 33.56 7.25
N VAL A 120 21.51 33.55 6.35
CA VAL A 120 22.68 34.42 6.48
C VAL A 120 22.25 35.85 6.17
N PRO A 121 22.35 36.79 7.12
CA PRO A 121 22.04 38.20 6.85
C PRO A 121 23.06 38.76 5.89
N PHE A 122 22.59 39.54 4.90
CA PHE A 122 23.42 40.32 3.98
C PHE A 122 24.15 41.44 4.71
#